data_db52f1bf19a2b09b37ed63f40cc84fd2
#
_entry.id   db52f1bf19a2b09b37ed63f40cc84fd2
#
_cell.length_a   1.000
_cell.length_b   1.000
_cell.length_c   1.000
_cell.angle_alpha   90.00
_cell.angle_beta   90.00
_cell.angle_gamma   90.00
#
_symmetry.space_group_name_H-M   'P 1'
#
loop_
_entity.id
_entity.type
_entity.pdbx_description
1 polymer ?
#
loop_
_entity_poly.entity_id
_entity_poly.type
_entity_poly.pdbx_seq_one_letter_code
_entity_poly.pdbx_strand_id
1 'polypeptide(L)'
;MLSYRVEWYCTFRQVLSAIPFLSLVLATAAATAQRVAIDKAHSTVTVHVYKSGLLSGLGHNHVIQAPVASGSVDAKAKVVELSFNVADMKVLDPDASDSERQEIEATMKGPKVLDPAQFPVVSFVADGVSNSSPGHSQVTGTLKLHGASRQVTVPVVLQDGKYSGSIALKQTDYGITPVKIAGGAVRVKDEIVIEFQVASQ
;
A
#
# COMPACT_ATOMS: atom_id res chain seq x y z
N MET A 1 103.71 -19.71 -21.35
CA MET A 1 104.06 -19.44 -19.96
C MET A 1 103.42 -18.10 -19.56
N LEU A 2 102.76 -18.00 -18.48
CA LEU A 2 102.03 -16.92 -17.84
C LEU A 2 100.65 -16.51 -18.43
N SER A 3 99.75 -16.92 -17.68
CA SER A 3 98.29 -16.57 -17.65
C SER A 3 98.14 -15.18 -17.08
N TYR A 4 97.21 -14.40 -17.67
CA TYR A 4 96.53 -13.32 -16.96
C TYR A 4 95.05 -13.43 -17.16
N ARG A 5 94.35 -13.70 -16.07
CA ARG A 5 92.92 -13.67 -15.88
C ARG A 5 92.53 -12.21 -15.72
N VAL A 6 91.58 -11.72 -16.48
CA VAL A 6 90.91 -10.47 -16.20
C VAL A 6 89.41 -10.75 -15.97
N GLU A 7 89.01 -10.64 -14.75
CA GLU A 7 87.55 -10.72 -14.34
C GLU A 7 86.90 -9.41 -14.61
N TRP A 8 85.84 -9.44 -15.40
CA TRP A 8 84.93 -8.31 -15.57
C TRP A 8 83.75 -8.55 -14.71
N TYR A 9 83.59 -7.81 -13.57
CA TYR A 9 82.35 -7.72 -12.79
C TYR A 9 81.39 -6.76 -13.48
N CYS A 10 80.35 -7.31 -14.11
CA CYS A 10 79.27 -6.56 -14.67
C CYS A 10 78.21 -6.40 -13.56
N THR A 11 78.23 -5.31 -12.83
CA THR A 11 77.23 -4.97 -11.86
C THR A 11 75.89 -4.54 -12.58
N PHE A 12 74.95 -5.51 -12.67
CA PHE A 12 73.63 -5.24 -13.17
C PHE A 12 72.77 -4.54 -12.07
N ARG A 13 72.64 -3.24 -12.22
CA ARG A 13 71.80 -2.41 -11.34
C ARG A 13 70.36 -2.59 -11.78
N GLN A 14 69.58 -3.45 -11.09
CA GLN A 14 68.15 -3.58 -11.28
C GLN A 14 67.46 -2.30 -10.77
N VAL A 15 66.91 -1.54 -11.70
CA VAL A 15 65.98 -0.43 -11.41
C VAL A 15 64.59 -1.06 -11.25
N LEU A 16 64.14 -1.28 -9.99
CA LEU A 16 62.76 -1.62 -9.69
C LEU A 16 61.90 -0.37 -9.98
N SER A 17 61.22 -0.40 -11.10
CA SER A 17 60.16 0.54 -11.42
C SER A 17 58.91 0.20 -10.60
N ALA A 18 58.64 0.94 -9.54
CA ALA A 18 57.42 0.84 -8.75
C ALA A 18 56.26 1.46 -9.54
N ILE A 19 55.41 0.62 -10.09
CA ILE A 19 54.15 1.06 -10.69
C ILE A 19 53.14 1.25 -9.53
N PRO A 20 52.62 2.48 -9.29
CA PRO A 20 51.59 2.64 -8.31
C PRO A 20 50.26 2.05 -8.86
N PHE A 21 49.77 0.99 -8.23
CA PHE A 21 48.42 0.48 -8.44
C PHE A 21 47.44 1.57 -7.98
N LEU A 22 46.90 2.34 -8.93
CA LEU A 22 45.80 3.24 -8.69
C LEU A 22 44.52 2.43 -8.54
N SER A 23 44.17 2.08 -7.29
CA SER A 23 42.94 1.39 -6.95
C SER A 23 41.76 2.33 -7.22
N LEU A 24 41.11 2.14 -8.37
CA LEU A 24 39.86 2.81 -8.72
C LEU A 24 38.75 2.26 -7.82
N VAL A 25 38.45 2.90 -6.70
CA VAL A 25 37.31 2.60 -5.87
C VAL A 25 36.07 3.09 -6.63
N LEU A 26 35.36 2.17 -7.31
CA LEU A 26 34.00 2.44 -7.81
C LEU A 26 33.07 2.57 -6.58
N ALA A 27 32.80 3.80 -6.17
CA ALA A 27 31.71 4.07 -5.25
C ALA A 27 30.38 3.84 -6.00
N THR A 28 29.79 2.67 -5.78
CA THR A 28 28.39 2.41 -6.18
C THR A 28 27.52 3.30 -5.32
N ALA A 29 27.05 4.42 -5.86
CA ALA A 29 26.00 5.21 -5.24
C ALA A 29 24.76 4.33 -5.18
N ALA A 30 24.46 3.76 -4.02
CA ALA A 30 23.18 3.15 -3.76
C ALA A 30 22.13 4.27 -3.92
N ALA A 31 21.30 4.17 -4.96
CA ALA A 31 20.17 5.07 -5.13
C ALA A 31 19.24 4.84 -3.95
N THR A 32 19.31 5.72 -2.95
CA THR A 32 18.36 5.69 -1.83
C THR A 32 16.96 5.86 -2.39
N ALA A 33 16.13 4.83 -2.20
CA ALA A 33 14.72 4.89 -2.50
C ALA A 33 14.12 6.07 -1.71
N GLN A 34 13.59 7.07 -2.41
CA GLN A 34 13.03 8.26 -1.78
C GLN A 34 11.57 7.98 -1.46
N ARG A 35 11.34 7.31 -0.32
CA ARG A 35 10.01 7.07 0.20
C ARG A 35 9.49 8.33 0.85
N VAL A 36 8.34 8.80 0.38
CA VAL A 36 7.62 9.95 0.93
C VAL A 36 6.48 9.41 1.78
N ALA A 37 6.36 9.88 3.01
CA ALA A 37 5.27 9.47 3.89
C ALA A 37 3.92 10.01 3.39
N ILE A 38 2.84 9.28 3.69
CA ILE A 38 1.49 9.76 3.44
C ILE A 38 1.12 10.84 4.46
N ASP A 39 0.57 11.94 3.96
CA ASP A 39 -0.04 12.97 4.79
C ASP A 39 -1.43 12.49 5.25
N LYS A 40 -1.47 11.96 6.47
CA LYS A 40 -2.70 11.38 7.05
C LYS A 40 -3.80 12.41 7.27
N ALA A 41 -3.42 13.65 7.56
CA ALA A 41 -4.37 14.72 7.86
C ALA A 41 -5.13 15.19 6.60
N HIS A 42 -4.49 15.08 5.43
CA HIS A 42 -5.05 15.47 4.15
C HIS A 42 -5.42 14.26 3.27
N SER A 43 -5.46 13.06 3.88
CA SER A 43 -5.86 11.83 3.21
C SER A 43 -7.19 11.31 3.73
N THR A 44 -8.05 10.90 2.82
CA THR A 44 -9.35 10.29 3.14
C THR A 44 -9.50 8.98 2.40
N VAL A 45 -10.00 7.96 3.12
CA VAL A 45 -10.44 6.71 2.52
C VAL A 45 -11.82 6.39 3.08
N THR A 46 -12.77 6.17 2.19
CA THR A 46 -14.18 5.96 2.51
C THR A 46 -14.65 4.66 1.87
N VAL A 47 -15.37 3.85 2.64
CA VAL A 47 -15.99 2.62 2.16
C VAL A 47 -17.49 2.81 2.13
N HIS A 48 -18.09 2.64 0.95
CA HIS A 48 -19.53 2.69 0.73
C HIS A 48 -20.09 1.28 0.71
N VAL A 49 -21.04 1.04 1.59
CA VAL A 49 -21.73 -0.23 1.77
C VAL A 49 -23.20 -0.05 1.46
N TYR A 50 -23.70 -0.79 0.49
CA TYR A 50 -25.06 -0.61 -0.02
C TYR A 50 -26.02 -1.67 0.51
N LYS A 51 -27.22 -1.25 0.76
CA LYS A 51 -28.34 -2.13 1.12
C LYS A 51 -28.92 -2.87 -0.09
N SER A 52 -29.55 -4.00 0.17
CA SER A 52 -30.29 -4.80 -0.81
C SER A 52 -31.39 -5.63 -0.13
N GLY A 53 -32.22 -6.33 -0.91
CA GLY A 53 -33.30 -7.17 -0.44
C GLY A 53 -34.69 -6.54 -0.62
N LEU A 54 -35.74 -7.33 -0.39
CA LEU A 54 -37.14 -6.93 -0.63
C LEU A 54 -37.59 -5.74 0.22
N LEU A 55 -37.06 -5.63 1.47
CA LEU A 55 -37.34 -4.54 2.40
C LEU A 55 -36.17 -3.57 2.50
N SER A 56 -35.37 -3.43 1.45
CA SER A 56 -34.22 -2.52 1.45
C SER A 56 -34.59 -1.07 1.69
N GLY A 57 -35.85 -0.67 1.44
CA GLY A 57 -36.35 0.65 1.80
C GLY A 57 -36.28 0.97 3.30
N LEU A 58 -36.28 -0.04 4.17
CA LEU A 58 -36.17 0.12 5.62
C LEU A 58 -34.72 0.10 6.14
N GLY A 59 -33.74 -0.18 5.28
CA GLY A 59 -32.32 -0.17 5.68
C GLY A 59 -31.63 1.13 5.26
N HIS A 60 -30.37 1.28 5.64
CA HIS A 60 -29.51 2.40 5.29
C HIS A 60 -28.33 1.94 4.42
N ASN A 61 -27.81 2.83 3.58
CA ASN A 61 -26.45 2.66 3.05
C ASN A 61 -25.48 3.16 4.12
N HIS A 62 -24.33 2.53 4.21
CA HIS A 62 -23.34 2.94 5.21
C HIS A 62 -22.15 3.60 4.55
N VAL A 63 -21.66 4.63 5.17
CA VAL A 63 -20.44 5.36 4.82
C VAL A 63 -19.45 5.15 5.97
N ILE A 64 -18.35 4.46 5.68
CA ILE A 64 -17.34 4.10 6.67
C ILE A 64 -16.06 4.86 6.36
N GLN A 65 -15.56 5.63 7.31
CA GLN A 65 -14.24 6.22 7.24
C GLN A 65 -13.19 5.21 7.68
N ALA A 66 -12.14 5.04 6.88
CA ALA A 66 -10.97 4.22 7.20
C ALA A 66 -9.72 5.13 7.27
N PRO A 67 -9.36 5.65 8.44
CA PRO A 67 -8.19 6.52 8.58
C PRO A 67 -6.90 5.81 8.23
N VAL A 68 -6.01 6.46 7.49
CA VAL A 68 -4.67 5.91 7.18
C VAL A 68 -3.85 5.84 8.47
N ALA A 69 -3.52 4.64 8.91
CA ALA A 69 -2.67 4.42 10.08
C ALA A 69 -1.20 4.67 9.77
N SER A 70 -0.72 4.16 8.63
CA SER A 70 0.59 4.46 8.08
C SER A 70 0.61 4.27 6.57
N GLY A 71 1.59 4.88 5.91
CA GLY A 71 1.77 4.67 4.48
C GLY A 71 2.94 5.46 3.92
N SER A 72 3.40 5.01 2.76
CA SER A 72 4.45 5.68 2.00
C SER A 72 4.28 5.47 0.50
N VAL A 73 4.78 6.41 -0.27
CA VAL A 73 4.88 6.34 -1.73
C VAL A 73 6.33 6.49 -2.14
N ASP A 74 6.82 5.60 -2.97
CA ASP A 74 8.06 5.75 -3.71
C ASP A 74 7.73 5.81 -5.20
N ALA A 75 7.64 7.01 -5.72
CA ALA A 75 7.27 7.23 -7.13
C ALA A 75 8.33 6.67 -8.11
N LYS A 76 9.61 6.64 -7.69
CA LYS A 76 10.71 6.14 -8.52
C LYS A 76 10.72 4.61 -8.55
N ALA A 77 10.55 3.97 -7.41
CA ALA A 77 10.45 2.51 -7.29
C ALA A 77 9.06 1.98 -7.66
N LYS A 78 8.06 2.87 -7.84
CA LYS A 78 6.65 2.53 -8.11
C LYS A 78 6.05 1.65 -6.99
N VAL A 79 6.41 1.94 -5.76
CA VAL A 79 5.92 1.23 -4.57
C VAL A 79 4.98 2.14 -3.79
N VAL A 80 3.84 1.61 -3.40
CA VAL A 80 2.89 2.26 -2.50
C VAL A 80 2.55 1.28 -1.39
N GLU A 81 2.67 1.72 -0.16
CA GLU A 81 2.28 0.94 1.01
C GLU A 81 1.28 1.75 1.83
N LEU A 82 0.15 1.15 2.17
CA LEU A 82 -0.89 1.74 3.02
C LEU A 82 -1.32 0.74 4.08
N SER A 83 -1.58 1.20 5.29
CA SER A 83 -2.19 0.39 6.33
C SER A 83 -3.28 1.16 7.07
N PHE A 84 -4.26 0.42 7.56
CA PHE A 84 -5.43 0.92 8.26
C PHE A 84 -5.69 0.05 9.49
N ASN A 85 -5.89 0.64 10.65
CA ASN A 85 -6.32 -0.10 11.83
C ASN A 85 -7.84 -0.27 11.77
N VAL A 86 -8.31 -1.50 11.86
CA VAL A 86 -9.75 -1.80 11.84
C VAL A 86 -10.47 -1.15 13.03
N ALA A 87 -9.81 -1.08 14.19
CA ALA A 87 -10.35 -0.43 15.39
C ALA A 87 -10.65 1.06 15.21
N ASP A 88 -9.89 1.74 14.34
CA ASP A 88 -10.01 3.19 14.09
C ASP A 88 -11.08 3.54 13.06
N MET A 89 -11.63 2.55 12.35
CA MET A 89 -12.69 2.76 11.36
C MET A 89 -13.97 3.23 12.05
N LYS A 90 -14.69 4.17 11.41
CA LYS A 90 -15.89 4.80 11.95
C LYS A 90 -17.03 4.83 10.94
N VAL A 91 -18.24 4.63 11.42
CA VAL A 91 -19.46 4.84 10.64
C VAL A 91 -19.82 6.32 10.67
N LEU A 92 -20.00 6.91 9.50
CA LEU A 92 -20.28 8.34 9.30
C LEU A 92 -21.70 8.61 8.77
N ASP A 93 -22.59 7.62 8.77
CA ASP A 93 -23.92 7.71 8.17
C ASP A 93 -24.63 9.01 8.58
N PRO A 94 -24.87 9.94 7.63
CA PRO A 94 -25.40 11.27 7.96
C PRO A 94 -26.83 11.24 8.47
N ASP A 95 -27.61 10.24 8.01
CA ASP A 95 -29.03 10.10 8.33
C ASP A 95 -29.30 9.23 9.57
N ALA A 96 -28.25 8.68 10.19
CA ALA A 96 -28.34 7.85 11.38
C ALA A 96 -28.06 8.66 12.66
N SER A 97 -28.77 8.34 13.75
CA SER A 97 -28.46 8.87 15.06
C SER A 97 -27.11 8.34 15.58
N ASP A 98 -26.56 8.97 16.60
CA ASP A 98 -25.30 8.54 17.23
C ASP A 98 -25.40 7.10 17.78
N SER A 99 -26.55 6.73 18.35
CA SER A 99 -26.80 5.37 18.84
C SER A 99 -26.81 4.35 17.71
N GLU A 100 -27.48 4.66 16.60
CA GLU A 100 -27.53 3.79 15.43
C GLU A 100 -26.14 3.63 14.81
N ARG A 101 -25.37 4.73 14.67
CA ARG A 101 -23.99 4.64 14.19
C ARG A 101 -23.12 3.74 15.07
N GLN A 102 -23.26 3.83 16.39
CA GLN A 102 -22.53 2.96 17.33
C GLN A 102 -22.92 1.48 17.18
N GLU A 103 -24.21 1.17 17.00
CA GLU A 103 -24.68 -0.20 16.77
C GLU A 103 -24.17 -0.78 15.45
N ILE A 104 -24.22 0.01 14.37
CA ILE A 104 -23.69 -0.37 13.06
C ILE A 104 -22.17 -0.59 13.17
N GLU A 105 -21.45 0.30 13.86
CA GLU A 105 -20.01 0.19 14.07
C GLU A 105 -19.65 -1.04 14.90
N ALA A 106 -20.40 -1.35 15.94
CA ALA A 106 -20.22 -2.56 16.73
C ALA A 106 -20.45 -3.82 15.90
N THR A 107 -21.47 -3.82 15.04
CA THR A 107 -21.73 -4.91 14.08
C THR A 107 -20.60 -5.07 13.09
N MET A 108 -20.14 -3.96 12.48
CA MET A 108 -19.03 -3.92 11.54
C MET A 108 -17.72 -4.47 12.16
N LYS A 109 -17.43 -4.10 13.39
CA LYS A 109 -16.24 -4.57 14.14
C LYS A 109 -16.46 -5.93 14.81
N GLY A 110 -17.65 -6.51 14.69
CA GLY A 110 -17.94 -7.82 15.27
C GLY A 110 -17.23 -8.97 14.56
N PRO A 111 -17.20 -10.15 15.22
CA PRO A 111 -16.45 -11.32 14.76
C PRO A 111 -16.97 -11.95 13.45
N LYS A 112 -18.12 -11.51 12.95
CA LYS A 112 -18.71 -11.96 11.69
C LYS A 112 -18.37 -11.07 10.50
N VAL A 113 -17.75 -9.89 10.73
CA VAL A 113 -17.47 -8.91 9.68
C VAL A 113 -15.97 -8.59 9.63
N LEU A 114 -15.47 -7.64 10.40
CA LEU A 114 -14.06 -7.25 10.33
C LEU A 114 -13.17 -7.90 11.39
N ASP A 115 -13.72 -8.26 12.54
CA ASP A 115 -13.04 -8.94 13.65
C ASP A 115 -11.63 -8.39 13.97
N PRO A 116 -11.52 -7.17 14.51
CA PRO A 116 -10.22 -6.56 14.81
C PRO A 116 -9.38 -7.33 15.83
N ALA A 117 -9.99 -8.25 16.60
CA ALA A 117 -9.26 -9.10 17.52
C ALA A 117 -8.39 -10.13 16.77
N GLN A 118 -8.87 -10.65 15.65
CA GLN A 118 -8.13 -11.59 14.79
C GLN A 118 -7.45 -10.86 13.62
N PHE A 119 -8.08 -9.83 13.06
CA PHE A 119 -7.63 -9.12 11.87
C PHE A 119 -7.50 -7.61 12.14
N PRO A 120 -6.54 -7.18 12.97
CA PRO A 120 -6.45 -5.79 13.42
C PRO A 120 -6.09 -4.78 12.31
N VAL A 121 -5.48 -5.24 11.22
CA VAL A 121 -4.94 -4.37 10.18
C VAL A 121 -5.41 -4.79 8.80
N VAL A 122 -5.86 -3.80 8.03
CA VAL A 122 -6.02 -3.88 6.57
C VAL A 122 -4.79 -3.25 5.93
N SER A 123 -4.20 -3.87 4.91
CA SER A 123 -3.03 -3.33 4.22
C SER A 123 -3.12 -3.46 2.71
N PHE A 124 -2.57 -2.48 2.02
CA PHE A 124 -2.38 -2.51 0.58
C PHE A 124 -0.91 -2.27 0.25
N VAL A 125 -0.35 -3.12 -0.61
CA VAL A 125 1.03 -2.99 -1.12
C VAL A 125 0.98 -3.08 -2.63
N ALA A 126 1.35 -1.97 -3.30
CA ALA A 126 1.46 -1.95 -4.75
C ALA A 126 2.73 -2.71 -5.19
N ASP A 127 2.58 -3.51 -6.24
CA ASP A 127 3.66 -4.24 -6.91
C ASP A 127 3.82 -3.84 -8.39
N GLY A 128 2.92 -2.97 -8.89
CA GLY A 128 2.97 -2.47 -10.25
C GLY A 128 2.22 -1.15 -10.46
N VAL A 129 2.82 -0.26 -11.26
CA VAL A 129 2.18 0.98 -11.71
C VAL A 129 2.39 1.11 -13.21
N SER A 130 1.30 1.17 -13.96
CA SER A 130 1.29 1.47 -15.40
C SER A 130 0.57 2.78 -15.66
N ASN A 131 1.20 3.69 -16.41
CA ASN A 131 0.59 4.96 -16.77
C ASN A 131 -0.25 4.77 -18.05
N SER A 132 -1.50 5.18 -18.01
CA SER A 132 -2.41 5.15 -19.17
C SER A 132 -2.41 6.47 -19.96
N SER A 133 -2.22 7.60 -19.25
CA SER A 133 -2.07 8.95 -19.80
C SER A 133 -1.46 9.86 -18.74
N PRO A 134 -1.07 11.11 -19.04
CA PRO A 134 -0.60 12.05 -18.02
C PRO A 134 -1.59 12.19 -16.86
N GLY A 135 -1.10 11.98 -15.65
CA GLY A 135 -1.92 12.02 -14.42
C GLY A 135 -2.82 10.81 -14.18
N HIS A 136 -2.90 9.85 -15.10
CA HIS A 136 -3.73 8.64 -14.96
C HIS A 136 -2.88 7.38 -14.93
N SER A 137 -3.09 6.54 -13.94
CA SER A 137 -2.34 5.30 -13.74
C SER A 137 -3.28 4.15 -13.36
N GLN A 138 -2.83 2.93 -13.64
CA GLN A 138 -3.37 1.72 -13.06
C GLN A 138 -2.35 1.21 -12.04
N VAL A 139 -2.77 1.12 -10.78
CA VAL A 139 -1.94 0.62 -9.69
C VAL A 139 -2.40 -0.79 -9.36
N THR A 140 -1.53 -1.76 -9.60
CA THR A 140 -1.77 -3.16 -9.23
C THR A 140 -1.05 -3.45 -7.93
N GLY A 141 -1.70 -4.19 -7.03
CA GLY A 141 -1.12 -4.53 -5.74
C GLY A 141 -1.95 -5.55 -4.98
N THR A 142 -1.41 -5.96 -3.85
CA THR A 142 -2.05 -6.92 -2.96
C THR A 142 -2.80 -6.19 -1.84
N LEU A 143 -4.11 -6.36 -1.79
CA LEU A 143 -4.95 -5.95 -0.66
C LEU A 143 -5.12 -7.14 0.30
N LYS A 144 -4.72 -6.94 1.55
CA LYS A 144 -4.96 -7.89 2.65
C LYS A 144 -6.08 -7.34 3.53
N LEU A 145 -7.19 -8.06 3.59
CA LEU A 145 -8.39 -7.73 4.35
C LEU A 145 -8.93 -9.01 5.00
N HIS A 146 -9.29 -8.95 6.27
CA HIS A 146 -9.89 -10.08 7.01
C HIS A 146 -9.12 -11.40 6.84
N GLY A 147 -7.77 -11.32 6.90
CA GLY A 147 -6.87 -12.47 6.75
C GLY A 147 -6.66 -12.98 5.32
N ALA A 148 -7.51 -12.62 4.36
CA ALA A 148 -7.35 -12.96 2.96
C ALA A 148 -6.52 -11.92 2.19
N SER A 149 -5.70 -12.38 1.24
CA SER A 149 -4.92 -11.52 0.34
C SER A 149 -5.42 -11.70 -1.09
N ARG A 150 -5.67 -10.59 -1.78
CA ARG A 150 -6.10 -10.59 -3.19
C ARG A 150 -5.34 -9.53 -3.97
N GLN A 151 -4.98 -9.87 -5.19
CA GLN A 151 -4.47 -8.89 -6.13
C GLN A 151 -5.63 -8.04 -6.65
N VAL A 152 -5.45 -6.72 -6.63
CA VAL A 152 -6.42 -5.76 -7.13
C VAL A 152 -5.72 -4.76 -8.05
N THR A 153 -6.46 -4.22 -9.02
CA THR A 153 -5.98 -3.14 -9.88
C THR A 153 -6.90 -1.94 -9.71
N VAL A 154 -6.31 -0.83 -9.35
CA VAL A 154 -7.01 0.40 -8.98
C VAL A 154 -6.67 1.50 -9.98
N PRO A 155 -7.68 2.12 -10.64
CA PRO A 155 -7.46 3.33 -11.41
C PRO A 155 -7.15 4.49 -10.46
N VAL A 156 -6.07 5.21 -10.74
CA VAL A 156 -5.58 6.32 -9.91
C VAL A 156 -5.38 7.55 -10.78
N VAL A 157 -5.88 8.67 -10.30
CA VAL A 157 -5.65 9.99 -10.89
C VAL A 157 -4.78 10.81 -9.95
N LEU A 158 -3.69 11.36 -10.46
CA LEU A 158 -2.86 12.32 -9.76
C LEU A 158 -3.25 13.73 -10.21
N GLN A 159 -3.79 14.51 -9.29
CA GLN A 159 -4.15 15.90 -9.49
C GLN A 159 -3.83 16.72 -8.25
N ASP A 160 -3.21 17.88 -8.42
CA ASP A 160 -2.87 18.83 -7.34
C ASP A 160 -2.11 18.17 -6.16
N GLY A 161 -1.19 17.23 -6.48
CA GLY A 161 -0.40 16.50 -5.50
C GLY A 161 -1.16 15.42 -4.72
N LYS A 162 -2.40 15.12 -5.11
CA LYS A 162 -3.23 14.08 -4.49
C LYS A 162 -3.51 12.94 -5.45
N TYR A 163 -3.45 11.73 -4.93
CA TYR A 163 -3.82 10.51 -5.61
C TYR A 163 -5.25 10.14 -5.26
N SER A 164 -6.14 10.10 -6.23
CA SER A 164 -7.54 9.76 -6.04
C SER A 164 -7.96 8.59 -6.92
N GLY A 165 -8.94 7.84 -6.46
CA GLY A 165 -9.48 6.71 -7.20
C GLY A 165 -10.61 6.02 -6.48
N SER A 166 -11.14 5.00 -7.12
CA SER A 166 -12.23 4.18 -6.59
C SER A 166 -12.10 2.74 -7.10
N ILE A 167 -12.46 1.79 -6.25
CA ILE A 167 -12.49 0.36 -6.58
C ILE A 167 -13.70 -0.32 -5.96
N ALA A 168 -14.36 -1.18 -6.72
CA ALA A 168 -15.38 -2.08 -6.21
C ALA A 168 -14.76 -3.43 -5.83
N LEU A 169 -15.14 -3.97 -4.66
CA LEU A 169 -14.68 -5.24 -4.12
C LEU A 169 -15.88 -6.06 -3.65
N LYS A 170 -15.75 -7.39 -3.64
CA LYS A 170 -16.72 -8.28 -3.01
C LYS A 170 -16.24 -8.69 -1.61
N GLN A 171 -17.09 -8.54 -0.62
CA GLN A 171 -16.82 -8.94 0.75
C GLN A 171 -16.52 -10.45 0.85
N THR A 172 -17.24 -11.27 0.08
CA THR A 172 -17.06 -12.74 0.04
C THR A 172 -15.70 -13.16 -0.48
N ASP A 173 -15.00 -12.38 -1.32
CA ASP A 173 -13.64 -12.64 -1.77
C ASP A 173 -12.62 -12.62 -0.62
N TYR A 174 -12.99 -11.96 0.48
CA TYR A 174 -12.18 -11.84 1.70
C TYR A 174 -12.73 -12.66 2.87
N GLY A 175 -13.65 -13.59 2.61
CA GLY A 175 -14.25 -14.46 3.63
C GLY A 175 -15.27 -13.76 4.53
N ILE A 176 -15.68 -12.53 4.21
CA ILE A 176 -16.68 -11.77 4.96
C ILE A 176 -18.06 -12.12 4.39
N THR A 177 -18.95 -12.61 5.25
CA THR A 177 -20.34 -12.86 4.85
C THR A 177 -21.16 -11.59 5.01
N PRO A 178 -21.78 -11.06 3.93
CA PRO A 178 -22.61 -9.87 4.02
C PRO A 178 -23.71 -10.00 5.05
N VAL A 179 -23.87 -8.97 5.89
CA VAL A 179 -24.83 -8.93 6.99
C VAL A 179 -26.27 -9.05 6.47
N LYS A 180 -27.08 -9.87 7.17
CA LYS A 180 -28.51 -10.05 6.89
C LYS A 180 -29.29 -9.84 8.17
N ILE A 181 -30.36 -9.08 8.09
CA ILE A 181 -31.30 -8.83 9.19
C ILE A 181 -32.73 -9.17 8.75
N ALA A 182 -33.65 -9.31 9.70
CA ALA A 182 -35.04 -9.65 9.46
C ALA A 182 -35.19 -10.90 8.54
N GLY A 183 -34.50 -12.00 8.86
CA GLY A 183 -34.54 -13.22 8.04
C GLY A 183 -33.98 -13.07 6.63
N GLY A 184 -33.21 -12.01 6.37
CA GLY A 184 -32.63 -11.72 5.05
C GLY A 184 -33.50 -10.81 4.18
N ALA A 185 -34.60 -10.28 4.72
CA ALA A 185 -35.43 -9.31 4.02
C ALA A 185 -34.70 -7.96 3.80
N VAL A 186 -33.80 -7.61 4.69
CA VAL A 186 -32.80 -6.54 4.53
C VAL A 186 -31.40 -7.17 4.53
N ARG A 187 -30.57 -6.80 3.59
CA ARG A 187 -29.22 -7.32 3.42
C ARG A 187 -28.26 -6.22 3.03
N VAL A 188 -27.01 -6.38 3.38
CA VAL A 188 -25.90 -5.65 2.79
C VAL A 188 -25.56 -6.31 1.45
N LYS A 189 -25.27 -5.52 0.41
CA LYS A 189 -24.73 -6.04 -0.85
C LYS A 189 -23.36 -6.67 -0.59
N ASP A 190 -23.02 -7.69 -1.36
CA ASP A 190 -21.67 -8.27 -1.35
C ASP A 190 -20.63 -7.26 -1.84
N GLU A 191 -20.99 -6.50 -2.88
CA GLU A 191 -20.12 -5.46 -3.43
C GLU A 191 -20.12 -4.22 -2.54
N ILE A 192 -18.90 -3.78 -2.21
CA ILE A 192 -18.59 -2.50 -1.56
C ILE A 192 -17.75 -1.65 -2.51
N VAL A 193 -17.81 -0.33 -2.35
CA VAL A 193 -16.98 0.61 -3.12
C VAL A 193 -16.06 1.34 -2.16
N ILE A 194 -14.76 1.33 -2.45
CA ILE A 194 -13.76 2.09 -1.72
C ILE A 194 -13.38 3.29 -2.57
N GLU A 195 -13.55 4.48 -2.03
CA GLU A 195 -13.09 5.74 -2.61
C GLU A 195 -11.95 6.29 -1.77
N PHE A 196 -10.94 6.86 -2.41
CA PHE A 196 -9.83 7.44 -1.70
C PHE A 196 -9.33 8.73 -2.35
N GLN A 197 -8.80 9.58 -1.50
CA GLN A 197 -7.96 10.71 -1.87
C GLN A 197 -6.78 10.72 -0.89
N VAL A 198 -5.57 10.47 -1.40
CA VAL A 198 -4.36 10.32 -0.59
C VAL A 198 -3.34 11.37 -1.01
N ALA A 199 -2.82 12.12 -0.03
CA ALA A 199 -1.76 13.09 -0.21
C ALA A 199 -0.42 12.52 0.32
N SER A 200 0.68 12.85 -0.35
CA SER A 200 2.04 12.63 0.17
C SER A 200 2.59 13.92 0.78
N GLN A 201 3.46 13.78 1.78
CA GLN A 201 4.15 14.89 2.44
C GLN A 201 5.16 15.55 1.50
#